data_bc3f355cfc9ce4f84cefdeaa69ca634f
#
_entry.id   bc3f355cfc9ce4f84cefdeaa69ca634f
#
_cell.length_a   1.000
_cell.length_b   1.000
_cell.length_c   1.000
_cell.angle_alpha   90.00
_cell.angle_beta   90.00
_cell.angle_gamma   90.00
#
_symmetry.space_group_name_H-M   'P 1'
#
loop_
_entity.id
_entity.type
_entity.pdbx_description
1 polymer ?
#
loop_
_entity_poly.entity_id
_entity_poly.type
_entity_poly.pdbx_seq_one_letter_code
_entity_poly.pdbx_strand_id
1 'polypeptide(L)'
;YSSAASDVYKRQNEYGEGPTIKRTFYVGYDLPKAPQNIRLTYEGLTTTLTWEAPTEGINGNAIDKDNITYKVIRYPNEITVAENLKECKFTETHPEDMTRYVYTVTSMYNGKEGDWGFSNNLIIGTPLTPPYGGMFTDPADMLNYYTLLDSNGDGYCWGYDSNTRSAVYIFNQNKDADDWMIAPPINYKKGVSYMLKFKAYSSLPQYPESMEVTFGKGRTPEEQSLQLINIPEVPGATEENPVTEYSIPITVEEDGIYYYGFHVTSPKFHEFLYLFDIRLDIATDVKTVKSNDCITISTSKNNIVIQNPHMDKISLYTSDGMLIDTFTETAYNRSLKSGIYIVRDGSSTHKIIIQ
;
A
#
# COMPACT_ATOMS: atom_id res chain seq x y z
N TYR A 1 -4.87 -46.43 5.39
CA TYR A 1 -3.47 -46.56 5.82
C TYR A 1 -2.55 -46.41 4.61
N SER A 2 -1.74 -45.35 4.57
CA SER A 2 -0.66 -45.26 3.61
C SER A 2 0.57 -46.04 4.15
N SER A 3 0.97 -47.09 3.45
CA SER A 3 2.22 -47.77 3.73
C SER A 3 3.29 -47.30 2.75
N ALA A 4 4.42 -46.84 3.27
CA ALA A 4 5.60 -46.65 2.46
C ALA A 4 6.21 -48.03 2.15
N ALA A 5 6.33 -48.38 0.87
CA ALA A 5 7.10 -49.54 0.45
C ALA A 5 8.54 -49.11 0.23
N SER A 6 9.45 -49.85 0.85
CA SER A 6 10.90 -49.66 0.66
C SER A 6 11.46 -50.85 -0.10
N ASP A 7 12.07 -50.62 -1.26
CA ASP A 7 12.80 -51.66 -1.97
C ASP A 7 14.32 -51.46 -1.77
N VAL A 8 15.02 -52.58 -1.51
CA VAL A 8 16.45 -52.58 -1.25
C VAL A 8 17.12 -53.37 -2.39
N TYR A 9 17.78 -52.67 -3.28
CA TYR A 9 18.59 -53.28 -4.33
C TYR A 9 20.03 -53.49 -3.83
N LYS A 10 20.47 -54.77 -3.77
CA LYS A 10 21.88 -55.12 -3.57
C LYS A 10 22.44 -55.69 -4.87
N ARG A 11 23.54 -55.10 -5.38
CA ARG A 11 24.37 -55.74 -6.41
C ARG A 11 25.56 -56.37 -5.73
N GLN A 12 25.78 -57.64 -6.00
CA GLN A 12 26.93 -58.44 -5.51
C GLN A 12 27.76 -58.95 -6.71
N ASN A 13 29.05 -58.89 -6.59
CA ASN A 13 29.97 -59.50 -7.52
C ASN A 13 31.02 -60.31 -6.74
N GLU A 14 32.04 -60.87 -7.42
CA GLU A 14 33.08 -61.67 -6.83
C GLU A 14 33.96 -60.93 -5.80
N TYR A 15 33.88 -59.59 -5.73
CA TYR A 15 34.62 -58.76 -4.81
C TYR A 15 33.74 -58.26 -3.60
N GLY A 16 32.49 -58.72 -3.52
CA GLY A 16 31.64 -58.42 -2.40
C GLY A 16 30.34 -57.63 -2.73
N GLU A 17 29.63 -57.20 -1.68
CA GLU A 17 28.39 -56.45 -1.81
C GLU A 17 28.68 -54.97 -2.15
N GLY A 18 28.03 -54.43 -3.20
CA GLY A 18 28.06 -53.02 -3.52
C GLY A 18 27.21 -52.16 -2.56
N PRO A 19 27.31 -50.83 -2.67
CA PRO A 19 26.56 -49.92 -1.81
C PRO A 19 25.05 -50.16 -1.96
N THR A 20 24.37 -50.19 -0.82
CA THR A 20 22.89 -50.34 -0.76
C THR A 20 22.25 -49.01 -1.09
N ILE A 21 21.42 -48.95 -2.14
CA ILE A 21 20.58 -47.78 -2.45
C ILE A 21 19.19 -48.08 -1.93
N LYS A 22 18.76 -47.29 -0.95
CA LYS A 22 17.37 -47.28 -0.49
C LYS A 22 16.59 -46.21 -1.26
N ARG A 23 15.49 -46.58 -1.85
CA ARG A 23 14.49 -45.65 -2.39
C ARG A 23 13.19 -45.89 -1.66
N THR A 24 12.62 -44.81 -1.09
CA THR A 24 11.29 -44.83 -0.50
C THR A 24 10.36 -44.23 -1.53
N PHE A 25 9.29 -44.92 -1.85
CA PHE A 25 8.23 -44.38 -2.71
C PHE A 25 6.89 -44.57 -2.02
N TYR A 26 6.02 -43.62 -2.24
CA TYR A 26 4.67 -43.64 -1.70
C TYR A 26 3.81 -44.62 -2.53
N VAL A 27 3.12 -45.53 -1.85
CA VAL A 27 2.17 -46.46 -2.47
C VAL A 27 0.78 -46.10 -2.04
N GLY A 28 -0.03 -45.59 -2.94
CA GLY A 28 -1.42 -45.19 -2.70
C GLY A 28 -1.84 -44.06 -3.62
N TYR A 29 -3.06 -43.57 -3.42
CA TYR A 29 -3.52 -42.37 -4.12
C TYR A 29 -2.84 -41.15 -3.54
N ASP A 30 -2.01 -40.50 -4.34
CA ASP A 30 -1.40 -39.24 -3.97
C ASP A 30 -2.44 -38.12 -3.96
N LEU A 31 -2.33 -37.17 -3.05
CA LEU A 31 -3.19 -35.99 -3.01
C LEU A 31 -2.55 -34.87 -3.80
N PRO A 32 -3.33 -34.03 -4.50
CA PRO A 32 -2.77 -32.95 -5.31
C PRO A 32 -2.01 -31.94 -4.49
N LYS A 33 -0.92 -31.42 -5.05
CA LYS A 33 -0.27 -30.19 -4.54
C LYS A 33 -1.22 -28.99 -4.63
N ALA A 34 -0.79 -27.88 -4.02
CA ALA A 34 -1.50 -26.62 -4.12
C ALA A 34 -1.66 -26.16 -5.58
N PRO A 35 -2.78 -25.54 -5.94
CA PRO A 35 -2.91 -24.84 -7.20
C PRO A 35 -1.82 -23.79 -7.35
N GLN A 36 -1.37 -23.54 -8.57
CA GLN A 36 -0.31 -22.58 -8.88
C GLN A 36 -0.91 -21.29 -9.45
N ASN A 37 -0.15 -20.20 -9.38
CA ASN A 37 -0.50 -18.90 -9.97
C ASN A 37 -1.91 -18.41 -9.59
N ILE A 38 -2.28 -18.60 -8.31
CA ILE A 38 -3.58 -18.16 -7.80
C ILE A 38 -3.60 -16.62 -7.80
N ARG A 39 -4.47 -16.07 -8.64
CA ARG A 39 -4.55 -14.62 -8.87
C ARG A 39 -5.97 -14.11 -8.76
N LEU A 40 -6.14 -13.07 -7.95
CA LEU A 40 -7.37 -12.31 -7.81
C LEU A 40 -7.26 -11.00 -8.62
N THR A 41 -8.27 -10.74 -9.47
CA THR A 41 -8.47 -9.48 -10.21
C THR A 41 -9.87 -8.96 -9.96
N TYR A 42 -10.18 -7.72 -10.33
CA TYR A 42 -11.52 -7.17 -10.16
C TYR A 42 -11.90 -6.19 -11.26
N GLU A 43 -13.20 -6.05 -11.46
CA GLU A 43 -13.84 -5.00 -12.26
C GLU A 43 -15.10 -4.53 -11.52
N GLY A 44 -15.13 -3.25 -11.12
CA GLY A 44 -16.14 -2.72 -10.22
C GLY A 44 -16.17 -3.47 -8.90
N LEU A 45 -17.31 -4.04 -8.55
CA LEU A 45 -17.50 -4.85 -7.33
C LEU A 45 -17.34 -6.36 -7.58
N THR A 46 -17.03 -6.79 -8.81
CA THR A 46 -16.89 -8.20 -9.15
C THR A 46 -15.43 -8.61 -9.17
N THR A 47 -15.10 -9.65 -8.40
CA THR A 47 -13.78 -10.28 -8.44
C THR A 47 -13.77 -11.50 -9.36
N THR A 48 -12.61 -11.73 -9.96
CA THR A 48 -12.31 -12.95 -10.72
C THR A 48 -11.03 -13.57 -10.13
N LEU A 49 -11.19 -14.77 -9.59
CA LEU A 49 -10.11 -15.61 -9.09
C LEU A 49 -9.76 -16.65 -10.17
N THR A 50 -8.47 -16.77 -10.49
CA THR A 50 -7.95 -17.74 -11.44
C THR A 50 -6.75 -18.49 -10.85
N TRP A 51 -6.52 -19.71 -11.30
CA TRP A 51 -5.36 -20.50 -10.89
C TRP A 51 -5.00 -21.53 -11.95
N GLU A 52 -3.87 -22.19 -11.76
CA GLU A 52 -3.43 -23.32 -12.58
C GLU A 52 -3.55 -24.61 -11.78
N ALA A 53 -4.01 -25.67 -12.47
CA ALA A 53 -4.14 -27.00 -11.87
C ALA A 53 -2.76 -27.57 -11.51
N PRO A 54 -2.60 -28.22 -10.35
CA PRO A 54 -1.37 -28.92 -10.02
C PRO A 54 -1.12 -30.08 -11.00
N THR A 55 0.14 -30.32 -11.29
CA THR A 55 0.56 -31.38 -12.23
C THR A 55 0.99 -32.66 -11.54
N GLU A 56 1.21 -32.58 -10.23
CA GLU A 56 1.72 -33.69 -9.42
C GLU A 56 1.11 -33.68 -8.01
N GLY A 57 1.21 -34.80 -7.34
CA GLY A 57 0.80 -34.97 -5.95
C GLY A 57 1.84 -34.48 -4.96
N ILE A 58 1.45 -34.40 -3.69
CA ILE A 58 2.30 -34.01 -2.55
C ILE A 58 3.54 -34.89 -2.44
N ASN A 59 3.41 -36.19 -2.79
CA ASN A 59 4.53 -37.13 -2.77
C ASN A 59 5.24 -37.29 -4.15
N GLY A 60 4.90 -36.42 -5.11
CA GLY A 60 5.55 -36.36 -6.42
C GLY A 60 5.02 -37.35 -7.47
N ASN A 61 3.91 -38.04 -7.21
CA ASN A 61 3.29 -38.88 -8.20
C ASN A 61 2.45 -38.06 -9.20
N ALA A 62 2.33 -38.54 -10.44
CA ALA A 62 1.44 -37.95 -11.42
C ALA A 62 -0.03 -38.04 -10.95
N ILE A 63 -0.77 -36.98 -11.17
CA ILE A 63 -2.19 -36.89 -10.83
C ILE A 63 -3.01 -36.74 -12.12
N ASP A 64 -4.13 -37.41 -12.15
CA ASP A 64 -5.12 -37.24 -13.22
C ASP A 64 -5.88 -35.91 -12.98
N LYS A 65 -5.60 -34.94 -13.83
CA LYS A 65 -6.17 -33.59 -13.73
C LYS A 65 -7.69 -33.55 -13.90
N ASP A 66 -8.25 -34.49 -14.68
CA ASP A 66 -9.68 -34.55 -14.95
C ASP A 66 -10.50 -34.91 -13.70
N ASN A 67 -9.85 -35.52 -12.72
CA ASN A 67 -10.44 -35.87 -11.43
C ASN A 67 -10.18 -34.90 -10.31
N ILE A 68 -9.48 -33.77 -10.58
CA ILE A 68 -9.29 -32.69 -9.62
C ILE A 68 -10.53 -31.80 -9.63
N THR A 69 -10.97 -31.44 -8.43
CA THR A 69 -11.93 -30.37 -8.19
C THR A 69 -11.34 -29.38 -7.18
N TYR A 70 -11.98 -28.22 -7.01
CA TYR A 70 -11.47 -27.19 -6.13
C TYR A 70 -12.52 -26.76 -5.14
N LYS A 71 -12.04 -26.43 -3.92
CA LYS A 71 -12.79 -25.75 -2.87
C LYS A 71 -12.20 -24.35 -2.72
N VAL A 72 -13.06 -23.34 -2.69
CA VAL A 72 -12.66 -21.93 -2.55
C VAL A 72 -13.22 -21.38 -1.24
N ILE A 73 -12.33 -20.81 -0.43
CA ILE A 73 -12.69 -20.13 0.82
C ILE A 73 -12.30 -18.66 0.69
N ARG A 74 -13.23 -17.78 1.05
CA ARG A 74 -13.04 -16.33 1.07
C ARG A 74 -12.79 -15.82 2.49
N TYR A 75 -11.85 -14.90 2.61
CA TYR A 75 -11.63 -14.09 3.80
C TYR A 75 -11.99 -12.62 3.52
N PRO A 76 -12.46 -11.87 4.53
CA PRO A 76 -12.59 -12.25 5.94
C PRO A 76 -13.76 -13.26 6.18
N ASN A 77 -13.81 -13.77 7.41
CA ASN A 77 -14.85 -14.65 7.95
C ASN A 77 -14.80 -16.13 7.49
N GLU A 78 -13.77 -16.56 6.75
CA GLU A 78 -13.55 -17.97 6.36
C GLU A 78 -14.80 -18.64 5.75
N ILE A 79 -15.37 -18.00 4.74
CA ILE A 79 -16.61 -18.48 4.09
C ILE A 79 -16.26 -19.38 2.91
N THR A 80 -16.74 -20.61 2.92
CA THR A 80 -16.69 -21.46 1.73
C THR A 80 -17.65 -20.91 0.67
N VAL A 81 -17.10 -20.35 -0.41
CA VAL A 81 -17.87 -19.72 -1.50
C VAL A 81 -18.07 -20.62 -2.70
N ALA A 82 -17.28 -21.69 -2.83
CA ALA A 82 -17.46 -22.70 -3.86
C ALA A 82 -16.86 -24.04 -3.43
N GLU A 83 -17.50 -25.12 -3.85
CA GLU A 83 -17.02 -26.50 -3.70
C GLU A 83 -17.23 -27.29 -4.99
N ASN A 84 -16.42 -28.32 -5.19
CA ASN A 84 -16.48 -29.21 -6.34
C ASN A 84 -16.36 -28.49 -7.71
N LEU A 85 -15.68 -27.32 -7.75
CA LEU A 85 -15.41 -26.63 -8.99
C LEU A 85 -14.47 -27.48 -9.86
N LYS A 86 -14.78 -27.59 -11.14
CA LYS A 86 -13.91 -28.22 -12.14
C LYS A 86 -13.07 -27.22 -12.91
N GLU A 87 -13.57 -26.00 -13.05
CA GLU A 87 -12.87 -24.92 -13.73
C GLU A 87 -11.87 -24.26 -12.80
N CYS A 88 -10.72 -23.86 -13.34
CA CYS A 88 -9.70 -23.10 -12.62
C CYS A 88 -10.05 -21.60 -12.59
N LYS A 89 -11.30 -21.28 -12.33
CA LYS A 89 -11.84 -19.92 -12.27
C LYS A 89 -13.06 -19.86 -11.35
N PHE A 90 -13.15 -18.76 -10.59
CA PHE A 90 -14.31 -18.41 -9.76
C PHE A 90 -14.57 -16.91 -9.84
N THR A 91 -15.83 -16.50 -9.85
CA THR A 91 -16.23 -15.08 -9.84
C THR A 91 -17.25 -14.82 -8.75
N GLU A 92 -17.13 -13.67 -8.10
CA GLU A 92 -18.04 -13.25 -7.03
C GLU A 92 -18.25 -11.73 -7.09
N THR A 93 -19.50 -11.28 -6.84
CA THR A 93 -19.82 -9.86 -6.68
C THR A 93 -19.95 -9.54 -5.20
N HIS A 94 -19.32 -8.46 -4.77
CA HIS A 94 -19.20 -8.05 -3.37
C HIS A 94 -20.16 -6.92 -3.02
N PRO A 95 -20.47 -6.75 -1.72
CA PRO A 95 -21.15 -5.56 -1.21
C PRO A 95 -20.38 -4.27 -1.51
N GLU A 96 -21.07 -3.14 -1.38
CA GLU A 96 -20.49 -1.82 -1.59
C GLU A 96 -19.52 -1.39 -0.49
N ASP A 97 -19.64 -1.98 0.70
CA ASP A 97 -18.76 -1.70 1.83
C ASP A 97 -17.33 -2.15 1.53
N MET A 98 -16.40 -1.22 1.70
CA MET A 98 -14.99 -1.48 1.42
C MET A 98 -14.42 -2.54 2.34
N THR A 99 -13.92 -3.61 1.74
CA THR A 99 -13.41 -4.77 2.47
C THR A 99 -12.19 -5.35 1.75
N ARG A 100 -11.19 -5.79 2.51
CA ARG A 100 -10.04 -6.53 1.99
C ARG A 100 -10.41 -8.00 1.83
N TYR A 101 -10.33 -8.48 0.61
CA TYR A 101 -10.57 -9.88 0.28
C TYR A 101 -9.28 -10.61 -0.07
N VAL A 102 -9.21 -11.85 0.41
CA VAL A 102 -8.22 -12.86 0.05
C VAL A 102 -8.94 -14.18 -0.08
N TYR A 103 -8.48 -15.05 -0.97
CA TYR A 103 -9.05 -16.37 -1.17
C TYR A 103 -8.00 -17.45 -1.00
N THR A 104 -8.43 -18.60 -0.47
CA THR A 104 -7.67 -19.84 -0.60
C THR A 104 -8.33 -20.74 -1.63
N VAL A 105 -7.51 -21.46 -2.38
CA VAL A 105 -7.96 -22.51 -3.31
C VAL A 105 -7.32 -23.81 -2.89
N THR A 106 -8.13 -24.77 -2.51
CA THR A 106 -7.72 -26.12 -2.13
C THR A 106 -7.97 -27.08 -3.28
N SER A 107 -6.98 -27.85 -3.65
CA SER A 107 -7.13 -28.96 -4.62
C SER A 107 -7.78 -30.15 -3.95
N MET A 108 -8.84 -30.70 -4.55
CA MET A 108 -9.59 -31.85 -4.07
C MET A 108 -9.42 -33.03 -5.02
N TYR A 109 -9.25 -34.23 -4.53
CA TYR A 109 -9.16 -35.45 -5.33
C TYR A 109 -9.96 -36.57 -4.70
N ASN A 110 -10.94 -37.10 -5.44
CA ASN A 110 -11.85 -38.15 -4.95
C ASN A 110 -12.47 -37.80 -3.57
N GLY A 111 -12.89 -36.55 -3.40
CA GLY A 111 -13.51 -36.05 -2.16
C GLY A 111 -12.56 -35.85 -0.98
N LYS A 112 -11.23 -35.96 -1.19
CA LYS A 112 -10.22 -35.69 -0.17
C LYS A 112 -9.49 -34.39 -0.48
N GLU A 113 -9.19 -33.62 0.56
CA GLU A 113 -8.41 -32.38 0.45
C GLU A 113 -6.94 -32.71 0.22
N GLY A 114 -6.36 -32.11 -0.83
CA GLY A 114 -4.94 -32.02 -1.05
C GLY A 114 -4.36 -30.77 -0.41
N ASP A 115 -3.41 -30.15 -1.08
CA ASP A 115 -2.78 -28.92 -0.61
C ASP A 115 -3.52 -27.68 -1.16
N TRP A 116 -3.24 -26.52 -0.58
CA TRP A 116 -3.92 -25.27 -0.88
C TRP A 116 -2.95 -24.08 -0.97
N GLY A 117 -3.40 -22.99 -1.59
CA GLY A 117 -2.64 -21.75 -1.69
C GLY A 117 -3.53 -20.52 -1.58
N PHE A 118 -2.90 -19.36 -1.30
CA PHE A 118 -3.55 -18.06 -1.23
C PHE A 118 -3.50 -17.31 -2.56
N SER A 119 -4.51 -16.48 -2.81
CA SER A 119 -4.45 -15.41 -3.78
C SER A 119 -3.66 -14.20 -3.23
N ASN A 120 -3.34 -13.24 -4.12
CA ASN A 120 -3.11 -11.87 -3.67
C ASN A 120 -4.37 -11.31 -2.99
N ASN A 121 -4.21 -10.26 -2.16
CA ASN A 121 -5.34 -9.56 -1.58
C ASN A 121 -5.76 -8.36 -2.46
N LEU A 122 -7.05 -8.01 -2.40
CA LEU A 122 -7.61 -6.80 -3.02
C LEU A 122 -8.59 -6.13 -2.06
N ILE A 123 -8.63 -4.82 -2.10
CA ILE A 123 -9.64 -4.01 -1.40
C ILE A 123 -10.73 -3.67 -2.41
N ILE A 124 -11.93 -4.16 -2.17
CA ILE A 124 -13.10 -4.01 -3.04
C ILE A 124 -14.19 -3.27 -2.27
N GLY A 125 -14.86 -2.36 -2.93
CA GLY A 125 -15.94 -1.54 -2.39
C GLY A 125 -16.19 -0.32 -3.25
N THR A 126 -17.22 0.44 -2.92
CA THR A 126 -17.51 1.71 -3.59
C THR A 126 -16.44 2.75 -3.21
N PRO A 127 -15.86 3.46 -4.20
CA PRO A 127 -14.88 4.50 -3.92
C PRO A 127 -15.41 5.55 -2.95
N LEU A 128 -14.57 5.96 -2.02
CA LEU A 128 -14.90 6.94 -1.00
C LEU A 128 -15.18 8.32 -1.64
N THR A 129 -16.00 9.11 -0.98
CA THR A 129 -16.29 10.49 -1.39
C THR A 129 -15.90 11.43 -0.24
N PRO A 130 -15.06 12.45 -0.50
CA PRO A 130 -14.72 13.44 0.52
C PRO A 130 -15.94 14.27 0.96
N PRO A 131 -16.01 14.74 2.23
CA PRO A 131 -14.98 14.56 3.26
C PRO A 131 -15.02 13.17 3.89
N TYR A 132 -13.85 12.61 4.20
CA TYR A 132 -13.77 11.34 4.91
C TYR A 132 -12.47 11.27 5.76
N GLY A 133 -12.38 10.26 6.62
CA GLY A 133 -11.20 9.95 7.42
C GLY A 133 -11.33 10.37 8.88
N GLY A 134 -10.22 10.32 9.58
CA GLY A 134 -10.09 10.60 11.01
C GLY A 134 -9.08 9.70 11.69
N MET A 135 -9.28 9.49 12.98
CA MET A 135 -8.48 8.55 13.77
C MET A 135 -8.82 7.10 13.39
N PHE A 136 -7.81 6.26 13.37
CA PHE A 136 -8.05 4.81 13.36
C PHE A 136 -8.64 4.38 14.70
N THR A 137 -9.70 3.60 14.68
CA THR A 137 -10.36 3.11 15.89
C THR A 137 -9.96 1.66 16.19
N ASP A 138 -9.68 0.89 15.13
CA ASP A 138 -9.21 -0.48 15.21
C ASP A 138 -8.32 -0.84 14.00
N PRO A 139 -7.68 -2.02 13.98
CA PRO A 139 -6.88 -2.45 12.83
C PRO A 139 -7.65 -2.53 11.52
N ALA A 140 -8.96 -2.82 11.54
CA ALA A 140 -9.77 -2.97 10.34
C ALA A 140 -9.93 -1.63 9.59
N ASP A 141 -9.98 -0.51 10.31
CA ASP A 141 -10.02 0.84 9.73
C ASP A 141 -8.82 1.11 8.81
N MET A 142 -7.67 0.51 9.12
CA MET A 142 -6.47 0.61 8.30
C MET A 142 -6.39 -0.52 7.27
N LEU A 143 -6.52 -1.77 7.74
CA LEU A 143 -6.25 -2.95 6.91
C LEU A 143 -7.30 -3.17 5.81
N ASN A 144 -8.54 -2.73 6.00
CA ASN A 144 -9.59 -2.82 4.99
C ASN A 144 -9.55 -1.68 3.97
N TYR A 145 -8.89 -0.56 4.29
CA TYR A 145 -8.91 0.63 3.43
C TYR A 145 -7.59 0.88 2.72
N TYR A 146 -6.45 0.66 3.37
CA TYR A 146 -5.14 0.99 2.81
C TYR A 146 -4.44 -0.22 2.20
N THR A 147 -3.79 0.00 1.06
CA THR A 147 -2.88 -0.98 0.47
C THR A 147 -1.50 -0.79 1.09
N LEU A 148 -0.96 -1.84 1.69
CA LEU A 148 0.35 -1.85 2.32
C LEU A 148 1.31 -2.64 1.44
N LEU A 149 2.46 -2.04 1.08
CA LEU A 149 3.47 -2.65 0.22
C LEU A 149 4.84 -2.53 0.86
N ASP A 150 5.52 -3.64 0.96
CA ASP A 150 6.94 -3.77 1.27
C ASP A 150 7.68 -3.91 -0.06
N SER A 151 8.17 -2.79 -0.62
CA SER A 151 8.76 -2.76 -1.96
C SER A 151 10.19 -3.28 -1.98
N ASN A 152 10.93 -3.15 -0.87
CA ASN A 152 12.29 -3.66 -0.78
C ASN A 152 12.37 -5.14 -0.35
N GLY A 153 11.23 -5.77 0.00
CA GLY A 153 11.11 -7.18 0.34
C GLY A 153 11.87 -7.55 1.63
N ASP A 154 11.88 -6.68 2.62
CA ASP A 154 12.64 -6.89 3.85
C ASP A 154 11.82 -7.47 5.00
N GLY A 155 10.51 -7.60 4.81
CA GLY A 155 9.57 -8.15 5.77
C GLY A 155 9.05 -7.14 6.79
N TYR A 156 9.42 -5.87 6.67
CA TYR A 156 8.90 -4.75 7.45
C TYR A 156 7.96 -3.95 6.57
N CYS A 157 6.95 -3.37 7.15
CA CYS A 157 5.98 -2.52 6.46
C CYS A 157 5.16 -1.74 7.49
N TRP A 158 4.24 -0.94 7.01
CA TRP A 158 3.25 -0.29 7.85
C TRP A 158 2.39 -1.31 8.61
N GLY A 159 2.14 -1.03 9.88
CA GLY A 159 1.24 -1.78 10.76
C GLY A 159 0.34 -0.86 11.56
N TYR A 160 -0.48 -1.43 12.43
CA TYR A 160 -1.37 -0.69 13.33
C TYR A 160 -0.88 -0.81 14.77
N ASP A 161 -0.73 0.33 15.45
CA ASP A 161 -0.48 0.38 16.89
C ASP A 161 -1.77 0.74 17.65
N SER A 162 -2.24 -0.21 18.45
CA SER A 162 -3.47 -0.07 19.25
C SER A 162 -3.35 0.92 20.39
N ASN A 163 -2.14 1.18 20.90
CA ASN A 163 -1.93 2.09 22.02
C ASN A 163 -2.07 3.55 21.59
N THR A 164 -1.50 3.87 20.43
CA THR A 164 -1.55 5.22 19.84
C THR A 164 -2.69 5.41 18.86
N ARG A 165 -3.36 4.32 18.45
CA ARG A 165 -4.41 4.29 17.40
C ARG A 165 -3.91 4.91 16.10
N SER A 166 -2.74 4.49 15.67
CA SER A 166 -2.04 5.03 14.52
C SER A 166 -1.57 3.95 13.56
N ALA A 167 -1.32 4.33 12.31
CA ALA A 167 -0.41 3.58 11.48
C ALA A 167 1.00 3.77 12.02
N VAL A 168 1.77 2.71 12.07
CA VAL A 168 3.16 2.71 12.52
C VAL A 168 4.04 2.01 11.50
N TYR A 169 5.12 2.66 11.09
CA TYR A 169 6.22 2.03 10.39
C TYR A 169 7.30 1.65 11.40
N ILE A 170 7.80 0.44 11.29
CA ILE A 170 8.86 -0.11 12.15
C ILE A 170 10.13 -0.25 11.31
N PHE A 171 11.21 0.38 11.74
CA PHE A 171 12.46 0.41 11.01
C PHE A 171 13.12 -0.98 10.85
N ASN A 172 13.89 -1.13 9.77
CA ASN A 172 14.80 -2.25 9.58
C ASN A 172 16.23 -1.82 9.97
N GLN A 173 16.95 -2.70 10.70
CA GLN A 173 18.32 -2.44 11.10
C GLN A 173 19.33 -2.53 9.94
N ASN A 174 18.97 -3.20 8.86
CA ASN A 174 19.88 -3.58 7.78
C ASN A 174 19.58 -2.93 6.44
N LYS A 175 18.36 -2.46 6.22
CA LYS A 175 17.90 -1.86 4.97
C LYS A 175 17.22 -0.54 5.20
N ASP A 176 17.40 0.38 4.26
CA ASP A 176 16.63 1.61 4.18
C ASP A 176 15.17 1.29 3.87
N ALA A 177 14.25 2.13 4.32
CA ALA A 177 12.83 1.96 4.08
C ALA A 177 12.47 2.20 2.62
N ASP A 178 11.55 1.39 2.11
CA ASP A 178 10.85 1.56 0.83
C ASP A 178 9.45 0.95 0.96
N ASP A 179 8.64 1.56 1.83
CA ASP A 179 7.39 1.00 2.31
C ASP A 179 6.23 1.96 2.11
N TRP A 180 5.17 1.44 1.53
CA TRP A 180 4.03 2.24 1.10
C TRP A 180 2.76 1.93 1.87
N MET A 181 2.02 2.99 2.20
CA MET A 181 0.64 2.92 2.65
C MET A 181 -0.21 3.77 1.70
N ILE A 182 -0.89 3.13 0.75
CA ILE A 182 -1.67 3.78 -0.30
C ILE A 182 -3.15 3.77 0.06
N ALA A 183 -3.78 4.93 -0.05
CA ALA A 183 -5.18 5.18 0.28
C ALA A 183 -6.16 4.25 -0.48
N PRO A 184 -7.39 4.12 0.00
CA PRO A 184 -8.48 3.51 -0.77
C PRO A 184 -8.79 4.31 -2.05
N PRO A 185 -9.60 3.75 -2.97
CA PRO A 185 -10.10 4.50 -4.12
C PRO A 185 -10.99 5.66 -3.67
N ILE A 186 -10.74 6.85 -4.20
CA ILE A 186 -11.45 8.08 -3.83
C ILE A 186 -11.94 8.79 -5.08
N ASN A 187 -13.20 9.20 -5.05
CA ASN A 187 -13.81 10.00 -6.11
C ASN A 187 -13.38 11.47 -5.98
N TYR A 188 -12.58 11.94 -6.92
CA TYR A 188 -12.22 13.35 -7.06
C TYR A 188 -12.98 14.01 -8.22
N LYS A 189 -13.27 15.28 -8.07
CA LYS A 189 -13.96 16.11 -9.07
C LYS A 189 -13.07 17.24 -9.52
N LYS A 190 -13.02 17.45 -10.84
CA LYS A 190 -12.34 18.60 -11.45
C LYS A 190 -12.91 19.91 -10.91
N GLY A 191 -12.02 20.84 -10.60
CA GLY A 191 -12.40 22.16 -10.10
C GLY A 191 -12.80 22.20 -8.62
N VAL A 192 -12.77 21.06 -7.92
CA VAL A 192 -12.90 20.99 -6.48
C VAL A 192 -11.51 20.98 -5.86
N SER A 193 -11.29 21.80 -4.85
CA SER A 193 -10.07 21.79 -4.05
C SER A 193 -10.26 20.90 -2.83
N TYR A 194 -9.31 20.02 -2.60
CA TYR A 194 -9.30 19.12 -1.45
C TYR A 194 -8.11 19.44 -0.55
N MET A 195 -8.21 19.06 0.72
CA MET A 195 -7.15 19.22 1.70
C MET A 195 -6.90 17.88 2.39
N LEU A 196 -5.76 17.27 2.09
CA LEU A 196 -5.28 16.10 2.82
C LEU A 196 -4.62 16.59 4.11
N LYS A 197 -5.13 16.17 5.25
CA LYS A 197 -4.59 16.48 6.58
C LYS A 197 -4.21 15.19 7.28
N PHE A 198 -3.10 15.22 7.98
CA PHE A 198 -2.67 14.12 8.84
C PHE A 198 -1.72 14.62 9.90
N LYS A 199 -1.50 13.82 10.92
CA LYS A 199 -0.53 14.06 11.98
C LYS A 199 0.54 13.00 11.95
N ALA A 200 1.79 13.40 12.16
CA ALA A 200 2.90 12.46 12.21
C ALA A 200 3.95 12.88 13.25
N TYR A 201 4.68 11.90 13.75
CA TYR A 201 5.88 12.11 14.56
C TYR A 201 6.81 10.90 14.48
N SER A 202 8.10 11.14 14.61
CA SER A 202 9.10 10.09 14.85
C SER A 202 9.17 9.77 16.34
N SER A 203 9.39 8.52 16.71
CA SER A 203 9.42 8.13 18.13
C SER A 203 10.55 8.80 18.92
N LEU A 204 11.68 9.07 18.28
CA LEU A 204 12.84 9.68 18.90
C LEU A 204 13.31 10.94 18.15
N PRO A 205 13.48 12.09 18.85
CA PRO A 205 13.91 13.33 18.21
C PRO A 205 15.27 13.29 17.53
N GLN A 206 16.18 12.42 17.99
CA GLN A 206 17.53 12.27 17.44
C GLN A 206 17.58 11.38 16.19
N TYR A 207 16.48 10.70 15.87
CA TYR A 207 16.33 9.84 14.68
C TYR A 207 15.04 10.23 13.96
N PRO A 208 15.00 11.40 13.31
CA PRO A 208 13.83 11.80 12.55
C PRO A 208 13.63 10.89 11.36
N GLU A 209 12.42 10.41 11.18
CA GLU A 209 12.02 9.60 10.03
C GLU A 209 11.83 10.49 8.79
N SER A 210 11.87 9.90 7.62
CA SER A 210 11.57 10.59 6.38
C SER A 210 10.46 9.90 5.59
N MET A 211 9.64 10.69 4.91
CA MET A 211 8.58 10.17 4.04
C MET A 211 8.23 11.12 2.91
N GLU A 212 7.63 10.56 1.89
CA GLU A 212 6.98 11.30 0.81
C GLU A 212 5.48 11.10 0.87
N VAL A 213 4.72 12.13 0.48
CA VAL A 213 3.30 11.98 0.21
C VAL A 213 3.11 12.07 -1.28
N THR A 214 2.48 11.07 -1.85
CA THR A 214 2.31 10.90 -3.30
C THR A 214 0.85 10.92 -3.70
N PHE A 215 0.60 10.99 -5.01
CA PHE A 215 -0.74 10.99 -5.58
C PHE A 215 -0.73 10.33 -6.95
N GLY A 216 -1.75 9.54 -7.27
CA GLY A 216 -1.79 8.84 -8.54
C GLY A 216 -3.12 8.15 -8.83
N LYS A 217 -3.14 7.38 -9.93
CA LYS A 217 -4.36 6.71 -10.44
C LYS A 217 -4.44 5.23 -10.05
N GLY A 218 -3.51 4.72 -9.24
CA GLY A 218 -3.50 3.32 -8.86
C GLY A 218 -2.78 3.05 -7.53
N ARG A 219 -2.63 1.78 -7.19
CA ARG A 219 -2.17 1.30 -5.89
C ARG A 219 -0.78 0.64 -5.94
N THR A 220 0.00 0.94 -6.95
CA THR A 220 1.40 0.52 -7.03
C THR A 220 2.32 1.75 -6.97
N PRO A 221 3.59 1.61 -6.60
CA PRO A 221 4.53 2.72 -6.60
C PRO A 221 4.59 3.47 -7.95
N GLU A 222 4.57 2.74 -9.06
CA GLU A 222 4.63 3.31 -10.42
C GLU A 222 3.38 4.13 -10.78
N GLU A 223 2.24 3.78 -10.21
CA GLU A 223 0.97 4.49 -10.41
C GLU A 223 0.81 5.72 -9.51
N GLN A 224 1.68 5.88 -8.50
CA GLN A 224 1.79 7.03 -7.61
C GLN A 224 2.72 8.08 -8.23
N SER A 225 2.38 8.57 -9.41
CA SER A 225 3.26 9.31 -10.32
C SER A 225 3.54 10.77 -9.95
N LEU A 226 2.80 11.33 -8.98
CA LEU A 226 2.96 12.71 -8.53
C LEU A 226 3.39 12.74 -7.06
N GLN A 227 4.54 13.31 -6.78
CA GLN A 227 4.95 13.64 -5.41
C GLN A 227 4.29 14.94 -4.97
N LEU A 228 3.42 14.88 -3.97
CA LEU A 228 2.75 16.06 -3.40
C LEU A 228 3.67 16.84 -2.48
N ILE A 229 4.45 16.15 -1.66
CA ILE A 229 5.44 16.72 -0.74
C ILE A 229 6.50 15.67 -0.40
N ASN A 230 7.74 16.13 -0.26
CA ASN A 230 8.81 15.37 0.39
C ASN A 230 9.02 15.94 1.81
N ILE A 231 9.05 15.08 2.80
CA ILE A 231 9.27 15.40 4.21
C ILE A 231 10.57 14.68 4.63
N PRO A 232 11.72 15.32 4.44
CA PRO A 232 13.02 14.71 4.71
C PRO A 232 13.24 14.44 6.20
N GLU A 233 12.54 15.17 7.07
CA GLU A 233 12.60 15.01 8.52
C GLU A 233 11.20 15.18 9.12
N VAL A 234 10.59 14.09 9.55
CA VAL A 234 9.42 14.12 10.43
C VAL A 234 9.92 14.30 11.86
N PRO A 235 9.61 15.41 12.53
CA PRO A 235 10.15 15.67 13.85
C PRO A 235 9.78 14.61 14.87
N GLY A 236 10.69 14.31 15.77
CA GLY A 236 10.41 13.48 16.94
C GLY A 236 9.50 14.18 17.94
N ALA A 237 8.68 13.40 18.62
CA ALA A 237 7.79 13.91 19.66
C ALA A 237 8.58 14.46 20.84
N THR A 238 8.28 15.69 21.26
CA THR A 238 8.82 16.34 22.46
C THR A 238 7.68 16.87 23.33
N GLU A 239 7.96 17.23 24.59
CA GLU A 239 6.95 17.83 25.48
C GLU A 239 6.38 19.14 24.90
N GLU A 240 7.22 19.93 24.21
CA GLU A 240 6.85 21.22 23.61
C GLU A 240 6.14 21.06 22.26
N ASN A 241 6.51 20.02 21.48
CA ASN A 241 5.94 19.74 20.18
C ASN A 241 5.69 18.23 20.01
N PRO A 242 4.58 17.74 20.57
CA PRO A 242 4.34 16.29 20.62
C PRO A 242 4.01 15.68 19.26
N VAL A 243 3.50 16.48 18.32
CA VAL A 243 3.02 16.00 17.01
C VAL A 243 3.07 17.11 15.98
N THR A 244 3.46 16.79 14.76
CA THR A 244 3.40 17.71 13.62
C THR A 244 2.14 17.44 12.79
N GLU A 245 1.37 18.48 12.49
CA GLU A 245 0.22 18.44 11.61
C GLU A 245 0.60 18.92 10.21
N TYR A 246 0.24 18.13 9.21
CA TYR A 246 0.45 18.43 7.79
C TYR A 246 -0.89 18.71 7.12
N SER A 247 -0.88 19.65 6.16
CA SER A 247 -2.04 20.00 5.35
C SER A 247 -1.60 20.21 3.91
N ILE A 248 -2.04 19.33 3.02
CA ILE A 248 -1.60 19.27 1.63
C ILE A 248 -2.81 19.50 0.72
N PRO A 249 -2.83 20.57 -0.08
CA PRO A 249 -3.91 20.78 -1.04
C PRO A 249 -3.78 19.81 -2.23
N ILE A 250 -4.91 19.30 -2.67
CA ILE A 250 -5.01 18.43 -3.85
C ILE A 250 -6.06 18.99 -4.80
N THR A 251 -5.72 19.07 -6.08
CA THR A 251 -6.65 19.37 -7.17
C THR A 251 -6.43 18.38 -8.31
N VAL A 252 -7.49 18.10 -9.08
CA VAL A 252 -7.40 17.18 -10.22
C VAL A 252 -7.82 17.89 -11.50
N GLU A 253 -7.21 17.50 -12.64
CA GLU A 253 -7.52 18.06 -13.96
C GLU A 253 -8.74 17.41 -14.61
N GLU A 254 -9.17 16.24 -14.13
CA GLU A 254 -10.36 15.52 -14.61
C GLU A 254 -11.05 14.77 -13.46
N ASP A 255 -12.34 14.53 -13.59
CA ASP A 255 -13.09 13.66 -12.68
C ASP A 255 -12.52 12.25 -12.73
N GLY A 256 -12.41 11.59 -11.57
CA GLY A 256 -11.92 10.22 -11.56
C GLY A 256 -11.65 9.68 -10.18
N ILE A 257 -11.17 8.43 -10.18
CA ILE A 257 -10.69 7.75 -8.98
C ILE A 257 -9.19 7.97 -8.89
N TYR A 258 -8.75 8.49 -7.74
CA TYR A 258 -7.35 8.71 -7.44
C TYR A 258 -7.04 8.21 -6.02
N TYR A 259 -5.74 8.14 -5.73
CA TYR A 259 -5.18 7.62 -4.50
C TYR A 259 -4.07 8.55 -4.02
N TYR A 260 -4.02 8.87 -2.74
CA TYR A 260 -2.81 9.40 -2.12
C TYR A 260 -2.01 8.26 -1.49
N GLY A 261 -0.71 8.42 -1.36
CA GLY A 261 0.18 7.44 -0.75
C GLY A 261 1.13 8.08 0.25
N PHE A 262 1.48 7.33 1.27
CA PHE A 262 2.56 7.63 2.20
C PHE A 262 3.68 6.63 1.95
N HIS A 263 4.82 7.12 1.51
CA HIS A 263 6.01 6.35 1.21
C HIS A 263 7.10 6.67 2.22
N VAL A 264 7.48 5.72 3.06
CA VAL A 264 8.59 5.88 3.99
C VAL A 264 9.89 5.69 3.25
N THR A 265 10.82 6.63 3.46
CA THR A 265 12.13 6.66 2.80
C THR A 265 13.28 6.78 3.80
N SER A 266 13.02 6.47 5.05
CA SER A 266 13.96 6.60 6.16
C SER A 266 15.18 5.71 5.97
N PRO A 267 16.38 6.19 6.34
CA PRO A 267 17.55 5.33 6.44
C PRO A 267 17.35 4.23 7.46
N LYS A 268 18.07 3.12 7.28
CA LYS A 268 18.17 2.07 8.29
C LYS A 268 18.63 2.60 9.65
N PHE A 269 18.34 1.89 10.74
CA PHE A 269 18.67 2.27 12.11
C PHE A 269 17.94 3.50 12.65
N HIS A 270 16.94 4.02 11.95
CA HIS A 270 15.99 4.94 12.54
C HIS A 270 15.06 4.19 13.49
N GLU A 271 13.94 4.78 13.88
CA GLU A 271 13.04 4.19 14.87
C GLU A 271 11.63 3.99 14.29
N PHE A 272 10.59 4.47 14.97
CA PHE A 272 9.22 4.33 14.51
C PHE A 272 8.70 5.65 13.95
N LEU A 273 8.00 5.57 12.82
CA LEU A 273 7.18 6.65 12.29
C LEU A 273 5.71 6.37 12.61
N TYR A 274 5.07 7.30 13.30
CA TYR A 274 3.64 7.24 13.60
C TYR A 274 2.86 8.21 12.72
N LEU A 275 1.75 7.73 12.16
CA LEU A 275 0.87 8.49 11.28
C LEU A 275 -0.58 8.26 11.68
N PHE A 276 -1.35 9.33 11.91
CA PHE A 276 -2.72 9.24 12.39
C PHE A 276 -3.55 10.47 12.05
N ASP A 277 -4.86 10.43 12.36
CA ASP A 277 -5.82 11.50 12.08
C ASP A 277 -5.82 11.93 10.60
N ILE A 278 -5.80 10.92 9.70
CA ILE A 278 -5.75 11.14 8.27
C ILE A 278 -7.13 11.52 7.77
N ARG A 279 -7.25 12.71 7.20
CA ARG A 279 -8.52 13.25 6.69
C ARG A 279 -8.34 13.84 5.30
N LEU A 280 -9.33 13.64 4.47
CA LEU A 280 -9.45 14.34 3.19
C LEU A 280 -10.71 15.20 3.23
N ASP A 281 -10.54 16.50 3.37
CA ASP A 281 -11.63 17.48 3.42
C ASP A 281 -11.85 18.12 2.05
N ILE A 282 -13.05 18.63 1.80
CA ILE A 282 -13.28 19.59 0.72
C ILE A 282 -12.85 20.96 1.26
N ALA A 283 -11.87 21.55 0.60
CA ALA A 283 -11.34 22.85 1.03
C ALA A 283 -12.28 23.97 0.57
N THR A 284 -12.95 24.62 1.51
CA THR A 284 -13.88 25.73 1.22
C THR A 284 -13.18 27.07 0.99
N ASP A 285 -11.91 27.21 1.40
CA ASP A 285 -11.17 28.49 1.40
C ASP A 285 -9.79 28.42 0.72
N VAL A 286 -9.54 27.46 -0.19
CA VAL A 286 -8.26 27.40 -0.92
C VAL A 286 -8.31 28.35 -2.13
N LYS A 287 -7.49 29.40 -2.07
CA LYS A 287 -7.21 30.23 -3.26
C LYS A 287 -5.98 29.65 -3.98
N THR A 288 -6.21 29.08 -5.15
CA THR A 288 -5.13 28.61 -6.03
C THR A 288 -4.81 29.70 -7.05
N VAL A 289 -3.56 30.11 -7.11
CA VAL A 289 -3.05 31.00 -8.16
C VAL A 289 -2.24 30.11 -9.12
N LYS A 290 -2.77 29.89 -10.33
CA LYS A 290 -1.97 29.23 -11.40
C LYS A 290 -1.15 30.31 -12.09
N SER A 291 0.15 30.18 -12.12
CA SER A 291 0.99 30.93 -13.03
C SER A 291 1.00 30.22 -14.40
N ASN A 292 1.07 30.99 -15.46
CA ASN A 292 0.90 30.44 -16.83
C ASN A 292 2.00 29.47 -17.26
N ASP A 293 3.06 29.30 -16.49
CA ASP A 293 4.21 28.58 -17.03
C ASP A 293 4.81 27.47 -16.15
N CYS A 294 4.71 27.41 -14.84
CA CYS A 294 5.45 26.32 -14.16
C CYS A 294 5.07 26.00 -12.71
N ILE A 295 4.60 26.93 -11.90
CA ILE A 295 4.32 26.66 -10.49
C ILE A 295 2.84 26.76 -10.14
N THR A 296 2.41 25.96 -9.17
CA THR A 296 1.08 26.09 -8.58
C THR A 296 1.23 26.52 -7.12
N ILE A 297 0.62 27.66 -6.76
CA ILE A 297 0.62 28.17 -5.40
C ILE A 297 -0.76 27.99 -4.79
N SER A 298 -0.84 27.29 -3.69
CA SER A 298 -2.06 27.08 -2.92
C SER A 298 -1.89 27.65 -1.52
N THR A 299 -2.88 28.38 -1.03
CA THR A 299 -2.89 28.93 0.32
C THR A 299 -4.12 28.47 1.09
N SER A 300 -3.92 28.12 2.34
CA SER A 300 -4.99 27.85 3.31
C SER A 300 -4.73 28.65 4.57
N LYS A 301 -5.63 28.58 5.55
CA LYS A 301 -5.44 29.26 6.82
C LYS A 301 -4.06 28.92 7.42
N ASN A 302 -3.21 29.94 7.57
CA ASN A 302 -1.86 29.82 8.10
C ASN A 302 -0.88 28.94 7.31
N ASN A 303 -1.17 28.58 6.06
CA ASN A 303 -0.25 27.72 5.31
C ASN A 303 -0.13 28.11 3.84
N ILE A 304 1.07 27.90 3.26
CA ILE A 304 1.35 27.98 1.83
C ILE A 304 1.90 26.65 1.35
N VAL A 305 1.40 26.19 0.21
CA VAL A 305 1.98 25.07 -0.53
C VAL A 305 2.29 25.53 -1.95
N ILE A 306 3.50 25.27 -2.40
CA ILE A 306 3.97 25.61 -3.75
C ILE A 306 4.41 24.30 -4.40
N GLN A 307 3.80 23.98 -5.56
CA GLN A 307 4.25 22.90 -6.42
C GLN A 307 5.14 23.47 -7.52
N ASN A 308 6.32 22.89 -7.68
CA ASN A 308 7.41 23.35 -8.52
C ASN A 308 7.96 22.18 -9.37
N PRO A 309 7.20 21.67 -10.34
CA PRO A 309 7.53 20.43 -11.05
C PRO A 309 8.85 20.51 -11.84
N HIS A 310 9.33 21.71 -12.16
CA HIS A 310 10.57 21.92 -12.89
C HIS A 310 11.78 22.20 -11.99
N MET A 311 11.60 22.19 -10.67
CA MET A 311 12.66 22.50 -9.68
C MET A 311 13.35 23.88 -9.93
N ASP A 312 12.57 24.84 -10.40
CA ASP A 312 13.04 26.21 -10.55
C ASP A 312 13.37 26.85 -9.21
N LYS A 313 14.28 27.81 -9.20
CA LYS A 313 14.59 28.55 -7.98
C LYS A 313 13.44 29.48 -7.61
N ILE A 314 12.78 29.19 -6.51
CA ILE A 314 11.68 29.99 -5.96
C ILE A 314 12.12 30.69 -4.70
N SER A 315 11.68 31.92 -4.52
CA SER A 315 11.96 32.73 -3.33
C SER A 315 10.67 33.27 -2.74
N LEU A 316 10.53 33.16 -1.42
CA LEU A 316 9.40 33.65 -0.65
C LEU A 316 9.82 34.89 0.16
N TYR A 317 9.04 35.95 0.09
CA TYR A 317 9.28 37.21 0.77
C TYR A 317 8.06 37.67 1.59
N THR A 318 8.31 38.49 2.61
CA THR A 318 7.28 39.31 3.25
C THR A 318 6.84 40.45 2.32
N SER A 319 5.72 41.11 2.64
CA SER A 319 5.23 42.25 1.87
C SER A 319 6.14 43.44 1.80
N ASP A 320 7.02 43.59 2.76
CA ASP A 320 8.07 44.64 2.85
C ASP A 320 9.39 44.25 2.18
N GLY A 321 9.44 43.08 1.55
CA GLY A 321 10.56 42.60 0.72
C GLY A 321 11.63 41.82 1.46
N MET A 322 11.42 41.45 2.73
CA MET A 322 12.36 40.62 3.47
C MET A 322 12.26 39.19 3.00
N LEU A 323 13.39 38.58 2.63
CA LEU A 323 13.45 37.18 2.21
C LEU A 323 13.15 36.26 3.40
N ILE A 324 12.19 35.37 3.25
CA ILE A 324 11.82 34.35 4.22
C ILE A 324 12.52 33.04 3.90
N ASP A 325 12.53 32.65 2.62
CA ASP A 325 13.09 31.38 2.20
C ASP A 325 13.41 31.35 0.69
N THR A 326 14.28 30.40 0.30
CA THR A 326 14.57 30.09 -1.11
C THR A 326 14.73 28.59 -1.25
N PHE A 327 14.03 27.99 -2.22
CA PHE A 327 13.98 26.54 -2.42
C PHE A 327 13.95 26.18 -3.91
N THR A 328 14.30 24.94 -4.21
CA THR A 328 14.32 24.36 -5.56
C THR A 328 13.62 23.00 -5.61
N GLU A 329 12.99 22.57 -4.52
CA GLU A 329 12.27 21.31 -4.41
C GLU A 329 11.01 21.30 -5.28
N THR A 330 10.56 20.10 -5.66
CA THR A 330 9.32 19.91 -6.44
C THR A 330 8.07 20.32 -5.70
N ALA A 331 8.12 20.31 -4.36
CA ALA A 331 7.04 20.79 -3.50
C ALA A 331 7.60 21.48 -2.25
N TYR A 332 6.98 22.58 -1.87
CA TYR A 332 7.32 23.37 -0.69
C TYR A 332 6.07 23.61 0.13
N ASN A 333 6.15 23.35 1.42
CA ASN A 333 5.07 23.57 2.38
C ASN A 333 5.59 24.34 3.59
N ARG A 334 4.89 25.39 3.98
CA ARG A 334 5.29 26.21 5.14
C ARG A 334 4.09 26.84 5.83
N SER A 335 4.09 26.79 7.15
CA SER A 335 3.17 27.60 7.95
C SER A 335 3.66 29.05 8.03
N LEU A 336 2.74 29.97 7.75
CA LEU A 336 2.97 31.40 7.76
C LEU A 336 1.93 32.08 8.64
N LYS A 337 2.31 33.17 9.28
CA LYS A 337 1.36 34.03 10.01
C LYS A 337 0.40 34.69 9.00
N SER A 338 -0.78 35.07 9.48
CA SER A 338 -1.72 35.89 8.70
C SER A 338 -1.01 37.12 8.16
N GLY A 339 -1.10 37.36 6.85
CA GLY A 339 -0.38 38.46 6.21
C GLY A 339 -0.31 38.37 4.70
N ILE A 340 0.42 39.33 4.09
CA ILE A 340 0.68 39.37 2.65
C ILE A 340 2.13 38.93 2.42
N TYR A 341 2.29 38.05 1.45
CA TYR A 341 3.58 37.49 1.04
C TYR A 341 3.77 37.57 -0.48
N ILE A 342 5.02 37.49 -0.92
CA ILE A 342 5.40 37.55 -2.31
C ILE A 342 6.21 36.30 -2.64
N VAL A 343 5.78 35.54 -3.63
CA VAL A 343 6.52 34.40 -4.21
C VAL A 343 7.10 34.84 -5.54
N ARG A 344 8.40 34.59 -5.75
CA ARG A 344 9.10 34.80 -7.00
C ARG A 344 9.60 33.50 -7.59
N ASP A 345 9.28 33.25 -8.87
CA ASP A 345 9.75 32.14 -9.68
C ASP A 345 10.54 32.66 -10.89
N GLY A 346 11.78 33.03 -10.71
CA GLY A 346 12.59 33.58 -11.81
C GLY A 346 12.02 34.89 -12.38
N SER A 347 11.11 34.76 -13.35
CA SER A 347 10.55 35.92 -14.11
C SER A 347 9.19 36.41 -13.55
N SER A 348 8.48 35.60 -12.84
CA SER A 348 7.12 35.92 -12.34
C SER A 348 7.11 36.28 -10.86
N THR A 349 6.12 37.09 -10.47
CA THR A 349 5.92 37.51 -9.09
C THR A 349 4.45 37.34 -8.70
N HIS A 350 4.20 36.57 -7.66
CA HIS A 350 2.85 36.25 -7.19
C HIS A 350 2.63 36.85 -5.80
N LYS A 351 1.59 37.68 -5.66
CA LYS A 351 1.13 38.16 -4.37
C LYS A 351 0.16 37.16 -3.76
N ILE A 352 0.42 36.72 -2.57
CA ILE A 352 -0.42 35.79 -1.83
C ILE A 352 -0.89 36.39 -0.50
N ILE A 353 -2.06 35.95 -0.05
CA ILE A 353 -2.65 36.38 1.23
C ILE A 353 -2.89 35.14 2.07
N ILE A 354 -2.28 35.10 3.24
CA ILE A 354 -2.52 34.09 4.29
C ILE A 354 -3.53 34.70 5.28
N GLN A 355 -4.59 33.98 5.53
CA GLN A 355 -5.68 34.42 6.42
C GLN A 355 -5.59 33.80 7.79
#